data_3c12a9b35eb0764ed5ad48f5a28aeca6
#
_entry.id   3c12a9b35eb0764ed5ad48f5a28aeca6
#
_cell.length_a   1.000
_cell.length_b   1.000
_cell.length_c   1.000
_cell.angle_alpha   90.00
_cell.angle_beta   90.00
_cell.angle_gamma   90.00
#
_symmetry.space_group_name_H-M   'P 1'
#
loop_
_entity.id
_entity.type
_entity.pdbx_description
1 polymer ?
#
loop_
_entity_poly.entity_id
_entity_poly.type
_entity_poly.pdbx_seq_one_letter_code
_entity_poly.pdbx_strand_id
1 'polypeptide(L)'
;MKLKTSELIVIRLSKTMTSSWTYDLKCAGPDLLRAFSLMFHDPQSDELQTLLKNLNLTNKKWKTGPNVHSILKYTADTLKCDELQTIGLLRSVVLDQCGKIMAYSPPKCVVPSAEELNSRFSDANILVEEFVEGTMINVFYHRPNGQEEGAGWDLATKSCVGGNIVFHSVSPTTTTITTTTTTTATTTTEPNEEKKTFRRMFLECMNAVGLEFDALCKDCCYSFVMQHPNNHIVRRIIKPTLYLIAVYRVDNENLVVEEQCRDEYLARINASRTEGTLVQLPHRFTDCLGLLQYKYTSLNAPYDFPGLVCRERSTGIRFKFRNPNYERIKNLHGGEPKLQFQYLSLRQQGKVKEYLKLHPEHRDAFQKFRDQMHAYTNQLFTNYIGCYVKKERPFTEYPPEFKTHMFKLHERYLKELREKKEHITLGQTIAYMNGLFPSHQIYALNYGVRKACLEKSA
;
A
#
# COMPACT_ATOMS: atom_id res chain seq x y z
N MET A 1 -46.23 24.87 -48.27
CA MET A 1 -46.23 23.38 -48.12
C MET A 1 -45.47 23.07 -46.90
N LYS A 2 -46.11 22.42 -45.93
CA LYS A 2 -45.73 22.34 -44.50
C LYS A 2 -44.54 21.38 -44.28
N LEU A 3 -43.53 21.82 -43.54
CA LEU A 3 -42.47 21.02 -42.97
C LEU A 3 -43.02 20.22 -41.78
N LYS A 4 -42.75 18.89 -41.80
CA LYS A 4 -43.12 17.96 -40.74
C LYS A 4 -42.11 17.98 -39.61
N THR A 5 -42.69 17.98 -38.44
CA THR A 5 -42.18 17.81 -37.08
C THR A 5 -41.06 16.78 -36.92
N SER A 6 -40.03 17.22 -36.19
CA SER A 6 -38.97 16.42 -35.63
C SER A 6 -39.52 15.46 -34.58
N GLU A 7 -39.38 14.17 -34.79
CA GLU A 7 -39.56 13.12 -33.78
C GLU A 7 -38.43 13.19 -32.75
N LEU A 8 -38.79 13.57 -31.54
CA LEU A 8 -37.95 13.36 -30.35
C LEU A 8 -37.82 11.84 -30.10
N ILE A 9 -36.67 11.31 -30.39
CA ILE A 9 -36.28 9.96 -29.92
C ILE A 9 -36.10 10.04 -28.39
N VAL A 10 -37.17 9.69 -27.68
CA VAL A 10 -37.10 9.41 -26.24
C VAL A 10 -36.38 8.09 -26.10
N ILE A 11 -35.04 8.13 -25.82
CA ILE A 11 -34.28 6.97 -25.37
C ILE A 11 -34.86 6.62 -24.00
N ARG A 12 -35.73 5.61 -23.97
CA ARG A 12 -36.07 4.89 -22.74
C ARG A 12 -34.80 4.26 -22.23
N LEU A 13 -34.10 4.96 -21.31
CA LEU A 13 -33.11 4.34 -20.43
C LEU A 13 -33.86 3.22 -19.70
N SER A 14 -33.56 1.98 -20.09
CA SER A 14 -33.95 0.81 -19.32
C SER A 14 -33.52 1.07 -17.88
N LYS A 15 -34.43 0.90 -16.93
CA LYS A 15 -34.15 0.89 -15.49
C LYS A 15 -33.00 -0.08 -15.26
N THR A 16 -31.77 0.42 -15.19
CA THR A 16 -30.64 -0.33 -14.67
C THR A 16 -31.00 -0.68 -13.25
N MET A 17 -31.12 -1.95 -12.96
CA MET A 17 -31.38 -2.45 -11.62
C MET A 17 -30.29 -1.93 -10.71
N THR A 18 -30.64 -0.96 -9.87
CA THR A 18 -29.79 -0.42 -8.80
C THR A 18 -29.73 -1.47 -7.70
N SER A 19 -28.82 -2.45 -7.83
CA SER A 19 -28.59 -3.39 -6.76
C SER A 19 -27.78 -2.68 -5.66
N SER A 20 -28.45 -2.30 -4.59
CA SER A 20 -27.79 -1.95 -3.34
C SER A 20 -27.44 -3.25 -2.63
N TRP A 21 -26.17 -3.44 -2.27
CA TRP A 21 -25.75 -4.58 -1.46
C TRP A 21 -25.63 -4.14 -0.01
N THR A 22 -26.01 -5.06 0.89
CA THR A 22 -26.00 -4.84 2.33
C THR A 22 -25.04 -5.84 2.98
N TYR A 23 -24.18 -5.34 3.86
CA TYR A 23 -23.24 -6.16 4.64
C TYR A 23 -23.65 -6.08 6.12
N ASP A 24 -24.14 -7.17 6.66
CA ASP A 24 -24.47 -7.30 8.07
C ASP A 24 -23.22 -7.80 8.82
N LEU A 25 -22.61 -6.93 9.61
CA LEU A 25 -21.38 -7.25 10.35
C LEU A 25 -21.66 -8.19 11.54
N LYS A 26 -22.93 -8.34 11.95
CA LYS A 26 -23.35 -9.28 13.00
C LYS A 26 -23.15 -10.74 12.59
N CYS A 27 -23.14 -11.01 11.27
CA CYS A 27 -22.89 -12.35 10.74
C CYS A 27 -21.50 -12.91 11.09
N ALA A 28 -20.57 -12.08 11.54
CA ALA A 28 -19.25 -12.53 12.00
C ALA A 28 -19.26 -13.15 13.41
N GLY A 29 -20.42 -13.25 14.04
CA GLY A 29 -20.65 -13.98 15.27
C GLY A 29 -20.56 -13.14 16.56
N PRO A 30 -20.89 -13.76 17.70
CA PRO A 30 -21.02 -13.09 18.99
C PRO A 30 -19.71 -12.47 19.49
N ASP A 31 -18.58 -13.08 19.20
CA ASP A 31 -17.25 -12.58 19.61
C ASP A 31 -16.93 -11.22 18.97
N LEU A 32 -17.31 -11.03 17.67
CA LEU A 32 -17.15 -9.74 17.04
C LEU A 32 -18.09 -8.69 17.66
N LEU A 33 -19.33 -9.03 17.92
CA LEU A 33 -20.29 -8.13 18.59
C LEU A 33 -19.78 -7.71 19.97
N ARG A 34 -19.23 -8.67 20.72
CA ARG A 34 -18.61 -8.39 22.03
C ARG A 34 -17.39 -7.48 21.87
N ALA A 35 -16.55 -7.72 20.87
CA ALA A 35 -15.40 -6.86 20.58
C ALA A 35 -15.84 -5.42 20.25
N PHE A 36 -16.87 -5.22 19.39
CA PHE A 36 -17.43 -3.88 19.11
C PHE A 36 -17.95 -3.20 20.37
N SER A 37 -18.70 -3.91 21.22
CA SER A 37 -19.18 -3.39 22.51
C SER A 37 -18.03 -2.95 23.41
N LEU A 38 -16.99 -3.76 23.53
CA LEU A 38 -15.80 -3.42 24.33
C LEU A 38 -14.99 -2.27 23.74
N MET A 39 -14.90 -2.14 22.41
CA MET A 39 -14.26 -0.97 21.79
C MET A 39 -14.94 0.34 22.18
N PHE A 40 -16.26 0.29 22.43
CA PHE A 40 -17.03 1.44 22.86
C PHE A 40 -16.93 1.69 24.37
N HIS A 41 -17.09 0.63 25.22
CA HIS A 41 -17.22 0.77 26.67
C HIS A 41 -15.88 0.64 27.42
N ASP A 42 -14.98 -0.23 26.95
CA ASP A 42 -13.69 -0.50 27.59
C ASP A 42 -12.59 -0.83 26.57
N PRO A 43 -12.10 0.18 25.83
CA PRO A 43 -11.15 -0.01 24.74
C PRO A 43 -9.73 -0.44 25.18
N GLN A 44 -9.49 -0.60 26.48
CA GLN A 44 -8.19 -1.04 27.03
C GLN A 44 -8.27 -2.42 27.69
N SER A 45 -9.45 -3.07 27.71
CA SER A 45 -9.64 -4.35 28.40
C SER A 45 -8.78 -5.47 27.82
N ASP A 46 -8.28 -6.35 28.67
CA ASP A 46 -7.58 -7.56 28.27
C ASP A 46 -8.52 -8.53 27.53
N GLU A 47 -9.82 -8.50 27.83
CA GLU A 47 -10.85 -9.26 27.13
C GLU A 47 -10.89 -8.83 25.64
N LEU A 48 -10.89 -7.53 25.35
CA LEU A 48 -10.86 -7.02 23.98
C LEU A 48 -9.62 -7.51 23.23
N GLN A 49 -8.44 -7.41 23.85
CA GLN A 49 -7.19 -7.87 23.22
C GLN A 49 -7.23 -9.37 22.91
N THR A 50 -7.81 -10.16 23.80
CA THR A 50 -7.98 -11.59 23.63
C THR A 50 -8.95 -11.92 22.49
N LEU A 51 -10.10 -11.24 22.42
CA LEU A 51 -11.08 -11.40 21.34
C LEU A 51 -10.47 -11.02 19.97
N LEU A 52 -9.80 -9.88 19.89
CA LEU A 52 -9.16 -9.46 18.66
C LEU A 52 -8.11 -10.48 18.18
N LYS A 53 -7.32 -11.03 19.08
CA LYS A 53 -6.34 -12.08 18.77
C LYS A 53 -7.01 -13.36 18.27
N ASN A 54 -8.07 -13.81 18.92
CA ASN A 54 -8.81 -15.01 18.54
C ASN A 54 -9.48 -14.87 17.17
N LEU A 55 -10.01 -13.69 16.87
CA LEU A 55 -10.63 -13.35 15.58
C LEU A 55 -9.60 -13.00 14.50
N ASN A 56 -8.30 -13.07 14.79
CA ASN A 56 -7.21 -12.61 13.88
C ASN A 56 -7.41 -11.18 13.38
N LEU A 57 -7.93 -10.30 14.26
CA LEU A 57 -8.12 -8.89 13.98
C LEU A 57 -7.02 -8.04 14.62
N THR A 58 -6.72 -6.93 13.98
CA THR A 58 -5.85 -5.89 14.53
C THR A 58 -6.62 -4.58 14.60
N ASN A 59 -6.49 -3.88 15.74
CA ASN A 59 -7.04 -2.54 15.93
C ASN A 59 -5.90 -1.56 16.22
N LYS A 60 -5.59 -0.68 15.27
CA LYS A 60 -4.48 0.27 15.38
C LYS A 60 -5.01 1.69 15.50
N LYS A 61 -4.62 2.39 16.58
CA LYS A 61 -5.01 3.77 16.85
C LYS A 61 -4.15 4.77 16.06
N TRP A 62 -4.78 5.87 15.65
CA TRP A 62 -4.20 6.98 14.94
C TRP A 62 -4.72 8.30 15.49
N LYS A 63 -3.85 9.30 15.63
CA LYS A 63 -4.24 10.65 16.03
C LYS A 63 -4.15 11.58 14.80
N THR A 64 -5.25 12.24 14.46
CA THR A 64 -5.35 13.22 13.36
C THR A 64 -5.88 14.54 13.94
N GLY A 65 -4.97 15.48 14.20
CA GLY A 65 -5.31 16.70 14.94
C GLY A 65 -5.85 16.38 16.33
N PRO A 66 -7.05 16.89 16.71
CA PRO A 66 -7.69 16.61 17.99
C PRO A 66 -8.35 15.22 18.01
N ASN A 67 -8.62 14.62 16.86
CA ASN A 67 -9.40 13.40 16.73
C ASN A 67 -8.53 12.15 16.89
N VAL A 68 -9.09 11.14 17.57
CA VAL A 68 -8.49 9.82 17.66
C VAL A 68 -9.37 8.84 16.91
N HIS A 69 -8.78 8.16 15.95
CA HIS A 69 -9.43 7.10 15.17
C HIS A 69 -8.69 5.79 15.35
N SER A 70 -9.35 4.69 15.06
CA SER A 70 -8.67 3.40 14.92
C SER A 70 -9.06 2.71 13.63
N ILE A 71 -8.19 1.81 13.17
CA ILE A 71 -8.46 0.95 12.03
C ILE A 71 -8.54 -0.49 12.52
N LEU A 72 -9.74 -1.05 12.40
CA LEU A 72 -9.99 -2.46 12.58
C LEU A 72 -9.82 -3.19 11.25
N LYS A 73 -8.99 -4.24 11.24
CA LYS A 73 -8.77 -5.04 10.04
C LYS A 73 -8.33 -6.47 10.38
N TYR A 74 -8.64 -7.42 9.50
CA TYR A 74 -8.12 -8.77 9.59
C TYR A 74 -6.62 -8.84 9.26
N THR A 75 -5.94 -9.83 9.83
CA THR A 75 -4.57 -10.19 9.49
C THR A 75 -4.57 -11.02 8.20
N ALA A 76 -3.91 -10.52 7.14
CA ALA A 76 -4.09 -11.03 5.77
C ALA A 76 -3.72 -12.51 5.60
N ASP A 77 -2.71 -12.97 6.33
CA ASP A 77 -2.14 -14.32 6.17
C ASP A 77 -2.88 -15.39 6.98
N THR A 78 -3.81 -14.98 7.85
CA THR A 78 -4.57 -15.89 8.73
C THR A 78 -6.03 -16.06 8.34
N LEU A 79 -6.54 -15.28 7.36
CA LEU A 79 -7.94 -15.33 6.94
C LEU A 79 -8.23 -16.61 6.15
N LYS A 80 -9.11 -17.45 6.67
CA LYS A 80 -9.55 -18.70 6.04
C LYS A 80 -10.62 -18.44 4.97
N CYS A 81 -10.84 -19.42 4.09
CA CYS A 81 -11.81 -19.30 3.00
C CYS A 81 -13.26 -19.18 3.51
N ASP A 82 -13.61 -19.90 4.56
CA ASP A 82 -14.92 -19.85 5.22
C ASP A 82 -15.19 -18.55 5.97
N GLU A 83 -14.14 -17.80 6.35
CA GLU A 83 -14.24 -16.52 7.04
C GLU A 83 -14.38 -15.31 6.09
N LEU A 84 -14.37 -15.52 4.76
CA LEU A 84 -14.38 -14.42 3.79
C LEU A 84 -15.66 -13.57 3.84
N GLN A 85 -16.82 -14.19 4.16
CA GLN A 85 -18.11 -13.54 4.25
C GLN A 85 -18.42 -13.01 5.67
N THR A 86 -17.53 -13.22 6.61
CA THR A 86 -17.63 -12.77 8.01
C THR A 86 -16.45 -11.83 8.32
N ILE A 87 -15.34 -12.37 8.75
CA ILE A 87 -14.13 -11.59 9.06
C ILE A 87 -13.55 -10.87 7.82
N GLY A 88 -13.70 -11.44 6.62
CA GLY A 88 -13.30 -10.82 5.35
C GLY A 88 -14.02 -9.51 5.02
N LEU A 89 -15.18 -9.25 5.65
CA LEU A 89 -15.88 -7.95 5.60
C LEU A 89 -15.06 -6.85 6.28
N LEU A 90 -14.25 -7.18 7.26
CA LEU A 90 -13.43 -6.24 8.04
C LEU A 90 -12.07 -5.99 7.40
N ARG A 91 -12.05 -5.65 6.12
CA ARG A 91 -10.79 -5.41 5.40
C ARG A 91 -10.06 -4.16 5.88
N SER A 92 -10.80 -3.10 6.17
CA SER A 92 -10.34 -1.86 6.78
C SER A 92 -11.58 -1.07 7.19
N VAL A 93 -11.87 -1.04 8.47
CA VAL A 93 -12.99 -0.31 9.06
C VAL A 93 -12.39 0.77 9.94
N VAL A 94 -12.72 2.03 9.67
CA VAL A 94 -12.28 3.16 10.48
C VAL A 94 -13.31 3.41 11.56
N LEU A 95 -12.86 3.43 12.82
CA LEU A 95 -13.68 3.68 13.99
C LEU A 95 -13.28 5.01 14.63
N ASP A 96 -14.24 5.72 15.19
CA ASP A 96 -13.96 6.86 16.08
C ASP A 96 -13.52 6.40 17.47
N GLN A 97 -13.29 7.35 18.37
CA GLN A 97 -12.93 7.07 19.76
C GLN A 97 -14.02 6.36 20.55
N CYS A 98 -15.28 6.44 20.10
CA CYS A 98 -16.44 5.79 20.68
C CYS A 98 -16.75 4.41 20.06
N GLY A 99 -15.92 3.92 19.14
CA GLY A 99 -16.13 2.65 18.44
C GLY A 99 -17.16 2.68 17.32
N LYS A 100 -17.70 3.85 16.95
CA LYS A 100 -18.60 4.00 15.79
C LYS A 100 -17.82 3.88 14.49
N ILE A 101 -18.41 3.20 13.52
CA ILE A 101 -17.85 3.05 12.18
C ILE A 101 -18.01 4.36 11.42
N MET A 102 -16.89 4.97 11.06
CA MET A 102 -16.80 6.21 10.28
C MET A 102 -16.55 5.94 8.80
N ALA A 103 -15.77 4.91 8.47
CA ALA A 103 -15.53 4.50 7.10
C ALA A 103 -15.42 2.99 6.97
N TYR A 104 -15.85 2.52 5.81
CA TYR A 104 -15.85 1.13 5.42
C TYR A 104 -15.14 0.96 4.08
N SER A 105 -14.29 -0.05 3.96
CA SER A 105 -13.63 -0.38 2.68
C SER A 105 -14.31 -1.55 2.01
N PRO A 106 -14.29 -1.63 0.67
CA PRO A 106 -14.81 -2.80 -0.04
C PRO A 106 -14.25 -4.10 0.54
N PRO A 107 -15.11 -5.12 0.81
CA PRO A 107 -14.73 -6.39 1.41
C PRO A 107 -13.60 -7.11 0.65
N LYS A 108 -12.99 -8.09 1.30
CA LYS A 108 -12.00 -8.97 0.67
C LYS A 108 -12.60 -9.63 -0.58
N CYS A 109 -11.88 -9.58 -1.71
CA CYS A 109 -12.24 -10.40 -2.85
C CYS A 109 -11.86 -11.86 -2.58
N VAL A 110 -12.73 -12.77 -2.88
CA VAL A 110 -12.45 -14.21 -2.90
C VAL A 110 -11.64 -14.57 -4.14
N VAL A 111 -10.97 -15.70 -4.13
CA VAL A 111 -10.38 -16.33 -5.32
C VAL A 111 -11.21 -17.59 -5.57
N PRO A 112 -12.09 -17.58 -6.58
CA PRO A 112 -12.98 -18.71 -6.82
C PRO A 112 -12.18 -19.91 -7.32
N SER A 113 -12.61 -21.13 -6.95
CA SER A 113 -12.13 -22.36 -7.57
C SER A 113 -12.68 -22.49 -8.99
N ALA A 114 -12.10 -23.38 -9.80
CA ALA A 114 -12.60 -23.66 -11.15
C ALA A 114 -14.05 -24.22 -11.12
N GLU A 115 -14.39 -24.99 -10.09
CA GLU A 115 -15.73 -25.56 -9.89
C GLU A 115 -16.76 -24.47 -9.55
N GLU A 116 -16.42 -23.54 -8.67
CA GLU A 116 -17.26 -22.40 -8.32
C GLU A 116 -17.49 -21.49 -9.54
N LEU A 117 -16.47 -21.30 -10.38
CA LEU A 117 -16.60 -20.52 -11.61
C LEU A 117 -17.63 -21.13 -12.56
N ASN A 118 -17.58 -22.44 -12.73
CA ASN A 118 -18.46 -23.14 -13.68
C ASN A 118 -19.89 -23.33 -13.15
N SER A 119 -20.07 -23.51 -11.84
CA SER A 119 -21.36 -23.84 -11.24
C SER A 119 -22.15 -22.61 -10.78
N ARG A 120 -21.47 -21.56 -10.30
CA ARG A 120 -22.09 -20.43 -9.60
C ARG A 120 -22.16 -19.16 -10.43
N PHE A 121 -21.21 -18.95 -11.32
CA PHE A 121 -21.07 -17.67 -12.00
C PHE A 121 -21.45 -17.77 -13.48
N SER A 122 -22.69 -17.44 -13.81
CA SER A 122 -23.11 -17.21 -15.19
C SER A 122 -22.83 -15.78 -15.61
N ASP A 123 -22.53 -15.54 -16.89
CA ASP A 123 -22.28 -14.20 -17.42
C ASP A 123 -23.44 -13.21 -17.13
N ALA A 124 -24.65 -13.68 -17.10
CA ALA A 124 -25.83 -12.86 -16.78
C ALA A 124 -25.86 -12.36 -15.33
N ASN A 125 -25.31 -13.12 -14.39
CA ASN A 125 -25.31 -12.79 -12.96
C ASN A 125 -24.06 -12.07 -12.49
N ILE A 126 -23.12 -11.75 -13.38
CA ILE A 126 -21.84 -11.14 -13.03
C ILE A 126 -21.73 -9.73 -13.59
N LEU A 127 -21.21 -8.83 -12.77
CA LEU A 127 -20.68 -7.55 -13.20
C LEU A 127 -19.15 -7.64 -13.27
N VAL A 128 -18.57 -7.36 -14.44
CA VAL A 128 -17.11 -7.40 -14.65
C VAL A 128 -16.59 -5.99 -14.86
N GLU A 129 -15.61 -5.61 -14.06
CA GLU A 129 -14.94 -4.30 -14.13
C GLU A 129 -13.42 -4.46 -14.21
N GLU A 130 -12.75 -3.45 -14.72
CA GLU A 130 -11.29 -3.42 -14.65
C GLU A 130 -10.81 -3.38 -13.19
N PHE A 131 -9.71 -4.05 -12.91
CA PHE A 131 -9.01 -3.86 -11.65
C PHE A 131 -8.11 -2.63 -11.77
N VAL A 132 -8.57 -1.48 -11.28
CA VAL A 132 -7.83 -0.22 -11.36
C VAL A 132 -6.56 -0.28 -10.51
N GLU A 133 -5.40 -0.01 -11.13
CA GLU A 133 -4.14 0.18 -10.39
C GLU A 133 -4.18 1.49 -9.61
N GLY A 134 -3.64 1.49 -8.41
CA GLY A 134 -3.49 2.70 -7.58
C GLY A 134 -3.64 2.41 -6.09
N THR A 135 -3.66 3.48 -5.30
CA THR A 135 -3.85 3.39 -3.85
C THR A 135 -5.29 3.68 -3.49
N MET A 136 -5.91 2.76 -2.75
CA MET A 136 -7.26 2.98 -2.22
C MET A 136 -7.22 3.96 -1.05
N ILE A 137 -8.03 4.99 -1.15
CA ILE A 137 -8.25 6.01 -0.14
C ILE A 137 -9.73 6.02 0.23
N ASN A 138 -10.02 5.90 1.53
CA ASN A 138 -11.37 6.05 2.06
C ASN A 138 -11.51 7.47 2.59
N VAL A 139 -12.59 8.15 2.19
CA VAL A 139 -12.93 9.52 2.60
C VAL A 139 -14.20 9.48 3.41
N PHE A 140 -14.21 10.14 4.56
CA PHE A 140 -15.34 10.15 5.49
C PHE A 140 -15.45 11.47 6.22
N TYR A 141 -16.66 11.80 6.65
CA TYR A 141 -16.91 12.98 7.46
C TYR A 141 -16.98 12.58 8.94
N HIS A 142 -16.17 13.23 9.75
CA HIS A 142 -16.11 12.99 11.19
C HIS A 142 -16.88 14.07 11.93
N ARG A 143 -17.78 13.68 12.87
CA ARG A 143 -18.47 14.55 13.81
C ARG A 143 -18.13 14.10 15.22
N PRO A 144 -17.19 14.79 15.92
CA PRO A 144 -16.86 14.44 17.31
C PRO A 144 -18.12 14.47 18.19
N ASN A 145 -18.43 13.36 18.84
CA ASN A 145 -19.64 13.23 19.70
C ASN A 145 -20.97 13.64 19.03
N GLY A 146 -21.04 13.60 17.68
CA GLY A 146 -22.21 14.04 16.92
C GLY A 146 -22.33 15.56 16.75
N GLN A 147 -21.36 16.35 17.22
CA GLN A 147 -21.38 17.81 17.13
C GLN A 147 -20.68 18.31 15.87
N GLU A 148 -21.07 19.49 15.38
CA GLU A 148 -20.41 20.13 14.24
C GLU A 148 -19.09 20.83 14.64
N GLU A 149 -18.87 21.10 15.94
CA GLU A 149 -17.62 21.66 16.43
C GLU A 149 -16.49 20.64 16.32
N GLY A 150 -15.44 20.97 15.59
CA GLY A 150 -14.34 20.06 15.24
C GLY A 150 -14.71 19.00 14.18
N ALA A 151 -15.90 19.10 13.58
CA ALA A 151 -16.28 18.24 12.46
C ALA A 151 -15.52 18.57 11.19
N GLY A 152 -15.27 17.55 10.36
CA GLY A 152 -14.56 17.76 9.11
C GLY A 152 -14.33 16.48 8.32
N TRP A 153 -13.88 16.65 7.08
CA TRP A 153 -13.50 15.55 6.23
C TRP A 153 -12.10 15.02 6.60
N ASP A 154 -11.99 13.72 6.71
CA ASP A 154 -10.71 13.05 6.84
C ASP A 154 -10.61 11.88 5.87
N LEU A 155 -9.42 11.32 5.76
CA LEU A 155 -9.15 10.23 4.85
C LEU A 155 -8.32 9.12 5.51
N ALA A 156 -8.46 7.92 5.00
CA ALA A 156 -7.68 6.77 5.45
C ALA A 156 -7.23 5.93 4.27
N THR A 157 -6.04 5.37 4.40
CA THR A 157 -5.60 4.22 3.60
C THR A 157 -6.07 2.93 4.26
N LYS A 158 -5.76 1.77 3.68
CA LYS A 158 -6.05 0.47 4.32
C LYS A 158 -5.47 0.33 5.74
N SER A 159 -4.44 1.07 6.10
CA SER A 159 -3.68 0.84 7.35
C SER A 159 -3.31 2.11 8.12
N CYS A 160 -3.70 3.28 7.66
CA CYS A 160 -3.35 4.56 8.26
C CYS A 160 -4.50 5.55 8.09
N VAL A 161 -4.94 6.19 9.17
CA VAL A 161 -5.84 7.36 9.12
C VAL A 161 -5.00 8.62 8.93
N GLY A 162 -5.58 9.63 8.28
CA GLY A 162 -4.94 10.89 7.93
C GLY A 162 -4.07 10.83 6.66
N GLY A 163 -3.63 9.64 6.25
CA GLY A 163 -2.82 9.44 5.03
C GLY A 163 -1.44 10.10 5.04
N ASN A 164 -0.93 10.51 6.19
CA ASN A 164 0.37 11.19 6.36
C ASN A 164 1.56 10.22 6.34
N ILE A 165 1.53 9.25 5.46
CA ILE A 165 2.60 8.27 5.22
C ILE A 165 3.08 8.36 3.79
N VAL A 166 4.34 8.00 3.58
CA VAL A 166 5.01 7.97 2.28
C VAL A 166 5.35 6.52 1.96
N PHE A 167 5.07 6.11 0.73
CA PHE A 167 5.56 4.84 0.18
C PHE A 167 6.93 5.12 -0.46
N HIS A 168 7.94 4.30 -0.17
CA HIS A 168 9.34 4.53 -0.56
C HIS A 168 9.94 5.84 -0.01
N SER A 169 10.19 5.88 1.30
CA SER A 169 11.06 6.92 1.84
C SER A 169 12.51 6.63 1.41
N VAL A 170 13.02 7.42 0.48
CA VAL A 170 14.47 7.60 0.36
C VAL A 170 14.90 8.31 1.64
N SER A 171 15.49 7.59 2.59
CA SER A 171 16.09 8.26 3.76
C SER A 171 17.18 9.18 3.22
N PRO A 172 17.23 10.45 3.59
CA PRO A 172 18.31 11.35 3.22
C PRO A 172 19.57 10.89 3.96
N THR A 173 20.31 9.96 3.34
CA THR A 173 21.66 9.62 3.79
C THR A 173 22.61 10.51 3.01
N THR A 174 22.62 11.79 3.31
CA THR A 174 23.68 12.67 2.86
C THR A 174 24.09 13.51 4.03
N THR A 175 24.84 12.91 4.96
CA THR A 175 25.80 13.69 5.73
C THR A 175 27.06 13.68 4.87
N THR A 176 27.23 14.73 4.08
CA THR A 176 28.51 15.07 3.47
C THR A 176 29.45 15.33 4.62
N ILE A 177 30.45 14.47 4.81
CA ILE A 177 31.62 14.76 5.65
C ILE A 177 32.37 15.84 4.88
N THR A 178 32.11 17.10 5.21
CA THR A 178 32.91 18.22 4.74
C THR A 178 34.12 18.35 5.68
N THR A 179 35.26 17.95 5.19
CA THR A 179 36.55 18.29 5.76
C THR A 179 36.63 19.83 5.80
N THR A 180 36.90 20.37 6.97
CA THR A 180 37.01 21.78 7.26
C THR A 180 38.06 22.45 6.39
N THR A 181 37.66 23.37 5.53
CA THR A 181 38.47 24.49 5.12
C THR A 181 37.57 25.73 5.01
N THR A 182 37.88 26.71 5.77
CA THR A 182 37.22 27.99 5.94
C THR A 182 37.05 28.73 4.61
N THR A 183 35.83 28.91 4.11
CA THR A 183 35.50 30.05 3.24
C THR A 183 33.99 30.24 3.27
N THR A 184 33.56 31.46 3.52
CA THR A 184 32.20 31.98 3.53
C THR A 184 31.39 31.46 2.32
N ALA A 185 30.41 30.60 2.55
CA ALA A 185 29.50 30.12 1.53
C ALA A 185 28.10 30.64 1.84
N THR A 186 27.61 31.43 0.93
CA THR A 186 26.22 31.84 0.75
C THR A 186 25.33 30.60 0.68
N THR A 187 24.39 30.46 1.60
CA THR A 187 23.47 29.33 1.68
C THR A 187 22.43 29.48 0.59
N THR A 188 22.63 28.85 -0.56
CA THR A 188 21.55 28.52 -1.48
C THR A 188 20.91 27.24 -0.96
N THR A 189 19.81 27.38 -0.24
CA THR A 189 18.89 26.27 0.10
C THR A 189 18.28 25.76 -1.20
N GLU A 190 18.76 24.62 -1.68
CA GLU A 190 18.01 23.78 -2.62
C GLU A 190 16.62 23.52 -2.01
N PRO A 191 15.51 23.65 -2.77
CA PRO A 191 14.18 23.39 -2.25
C PRO A 191 14.12 21.94 -1.82
N ASN A 192 13.96 21.74 -0.52
CA ASN A 192 13.71 20.46 0.11
C ASN A 192 12.54 19.82 -0.64
N GLU A 193 12.76 18.76 -1.44
CA GLU A 193 11.68 18.00 -2.06
C GLU A 193 10.82 17.43 -0.93
N GLU A 194 9.77 18.15 -0.61
CA GLU A 194 8.82 17.82 0.44
C GLU A 194 8.19 16.46 0.09
N LYS A 195 8.48 15.45 0.91
CA LYS A 195 8.01 14.09 0.71
C LYS A 195 6.49 14.08 0.51
N LYS A 196 6.04 13.68 -0.68
CA LYS A 196 4.61 13.64 -1.00
C LYS A 196 3.93 12.48 -0.27
N THR A 197 3.16 12.81 0.76
CA THR A 197 2.32 11.86 1.50
C THR A 197 1.10 11.42 0.66
N PHE A 198 0.47 10.29 1.01
CA PHE A 198 -0.78 9.88 0.35
C PHE A 198 -1.87 10.94 0.49
N ARG A 199 -1.94 11.65 1.62
CA ARG A 199 -2.87 12.77 1.81
C ARG A 199 -2.63 13.86 0.76
N ARG A 200 -1.38 14.30 0.60
CA ARG A 200 -1.03 15.36 -0.36
C ARG A 200 -1.33 14.92 -1.79
N MET A 201 -0.92 13.72 -2.18
CA MET A 201 -1.21 13.18 -3.51
C MET A 201 -2.72 13.07 -3.78
N PHE A 202 -3.51 12.68 -2.77
CA PHE A 202 -4.95 12.60 -2.90
C PHE A 202 -5.59 13.98 -3.11
N LEU A 203 -5.17 15.00 -2.36
CA LEU A 203 -5.63 16.38 -2.52
C LEU A 203 -5.20 16.96 -3.88
N GLU A 204 -3.99 16.64 -4.37
CA GLU A 204 -3.57 16.99 -5.73
C GLU A 204 -4.47 16.31 -6.79
N CYS A 205 -4.86 15.06 -6.59
CA CYS A 205 -5.83 14.38 -7.46
C CYS A 205 -7.22 15.01 -7.39
N MET A 206 -7.73 15.35 -6.18
CA MET A 206 -9.00 16.05 -6.02
C MET A 206 -9.01 17.35 -6.82
N ASN A 207 -7.96 18.16 -6.67
CA ASN A 207 -7.81 19.41 -7.41
C ASN A 207 -7.78 19.17 -8.94
N ALA A 208 -7.02 18.17 -9.40
CA ALA A 208 -6.90 17.85 -10.82
C ALA A 208 -8.22 17.42 -11.47
N VAL A 209 -9.06 16.67 -10.73
CA VAL A 209 -10.40 16.26 -11.19
C VAL A 209 -11.51 17.24 -10.73
N GLY A 210 -11.16 18.32 -9.97
CA GLY A 210 -12.04 19.31 -9.39
C GLY A 210 -13.10 18.76 -8.47
N LEU A 211 -12.75 17.74 -7.74
CA LEU A 211 -13.59 17.25 -6.67
C LEU A 211 -13.40 18.14 -5.44
N GLU A 212 -14.49 18.68 -4.93
CA GLU A 212 -14.54 19.40 -3.66
C GLU A 212 -15.26 18.55 -2.61
N PHE A 213 -14.90 18.70 -1.35
CA PHE A 213 -15.55 17.96 -0.27
C PHE A 213 -17.03 18.25 -0.13
N ASP A 214 -17.46 19.46 -0.51
CA ASP A 214 -18.88 19.88 -0.44
C ASP A 214 -19.77 19.15 -1.45
N ALA A 215 -19.18 18.55 -2.49
CA ALA A 215 -19.91 17.66 -3.41
C ALA A 215 -20.24 16.29 -2.81
N LEU A 216 -19.59 15.95 -1.67
CA LEU A 216 -19.76 14.67 -0.99
C LEU A 216 -20.85 14.73 0.07
N CYS A 217 -21.61 13.64 0.22
CA CYS A 217 -22.61 13.51 1.27
C CYS A 217 -21.93 13.19 2.61
N LYS A 218 -22.17 14.00 3.63
CA LYS A 218 -21.57 13.85 4.97
C LYS A 218 -21.96 12.55 5.71
N ASP A 219 -23.07 11.93 5.31
CA ASP A 219 -23.58 10.69 5.91
C ASP A 219 -23.08 9.42 5.19
N CYS A 220 -22.21 9.60 4.20
CA CYS A 220 -21.63 8.52 3.43
C CYS A 220 -20.09 8.51 3.59
N CYS A 221 -19.50 7.34 3.47
CA CYS A 221 -18.07 7.21 3.24
C CYS A 221 -17.80 6.71 1.82
N TYR A 222 -16.69 7.13 1.27
CA TYR A 222 -16.32 6.93 -0.12
C TYR A 222 -15.01 6.15 -0.22
N SER A 223 -14.95 5.15 -1.07
CA SER A 223 -13.71 4.47 -1.42
C SER A 223 -13.28 4.89 -2.82
N PHE A 224 -12.17 5.62 -2.90
CA PHE A 224 -11.54 6.00 -4.17
C PHE A 224 -10.28 5.18 -4.41
N VAL A 225 -9.94 4.94 -5.67
CA VAL A 225 -8.58 4.58 -6.07
C VAL A 225 -7.92 5.82 -6.66
N MET A 226 -6.84 6.22 -6.02
CA MET A 226 -5.99 7.33 -6.43
C MET A 226 -4.91 6.84 -7.38
N GLN A 227 -4.79 7.45 -8.56
CA GLN A 227 -3.66 7.35 -9.48
C GLN A 227 -2.90 8.66 -9.49
N HIS A 228 -1.60 8.61 -9.20
CA HIS A 228 -0.76 9.79 -9.14
C HIS A 228 0.62 9.52 -9.75
N PRO A 229 1.24 10.46 -10.49
CA PRO A 229 2.56 10.26 -11.09
C PRO A 229 3.66 9.82 -10.12
N ASN A 230 3.60 10.28 -8.87
CA ASN A 230 4.55 9.88 -7.81
C ASN A 230 4.16 8.60 -7.06
N ASN A 231 3.12 7.88 -7.49
CA ASN A 231 2.62 6.67 -6.84
C ASN A 231 2.13 5.65 -7.88
N HIS A 232 3.01 5.23 -8.77
CA HIS A 232 2.75 4.16 -9.73
C HIS A 232 3.45 2.87 -9.29
N ILE A 233 2.89 1.73 -9.66
CA ILE A 233 3.43 0.41 -9.30
C ILE A 233 3.99 -0.27 -10.55
N VAL A 234 3.16 -0.43 -11.58
CA VAL A 234 3.52 -1.05 -12.86
C VAL A 234 3.23 -0.09 -14.01
N ARG A 235 1.99 0.44 -14.05
CA ARG A 235 1.55 1.35 -15.08
C ARG A 235 2.10 2.75 -14.81
N ARG A 236 2.76 3.37 -15.79
CA ARG A 236 3.17 4.77 -15.68
C ARG A 236 1.94 5.68 -15.68
N ILE A 237 1.71 6.37 -14.59
CA ILE A 237 0.64 7.34 -14.42
C ILE A 237 1.15 8.71 -14.85
N ILE A 238 0.50 9.33 -15.83
CA ILE A 238 0.91 10.63 -16.39
C ILE A 238 0.16 11.78 -15.71
N LYS A 239 -1.13 11.58 -15.40
CA LYS A 239 -2.00 12.61 -14.80
C LYS A 239 -2.63 12.10 -13.52
N PRO A 240 -2.74 12.96 -12.48
CA PRO A 240 -3.52 12.64 -11.29
C PRO A 240 -4.97 12.34 -11.67
N THR A 241 -5.51 11.23 -11.13
CA THR A 241 -6.89 10.77 -11.45
C THR A 241 -7.48 10.08 -10.23
N LEU A 242 -8.81 10.17 -10.09
CA LEU A 242 -9.59 9.46 -9.07
C LEU A 242 -10.63 8.56 -9.71
N TYR A 243 -10.70 7.33 -9.21
CA TYR A 243 -11.74 6.35 -9.54
C TYR A 243 -12.64 6.12 -8.33
N LEU A 244 -13.94 6.33 -8.46
CA LEU A 244 -14.91 6.00 -7.42
C LEU A 244 -15.20 4.49 -7.46
N ILE A 245 -14.82 3.80 -6.40
CA ILE A 245 -14.95 2.33 -6.30
C ILE A 245 -16.23 1.92 -5.58
N ALA A 246 -16.56 2.61 -4.49
CA ALA A 246 -17.76 2.33 -3.72
C ALA A 246 -18.16 3.55 -2.88
N VAL A 247 -19.43 3.61 -2.54
CA VAL A 247 -20.02 4.57 -1.58
C VAL A 247 -20.80 3.75 -0.57
N TYR A 248 -20.62 4.02 0.71
CA TYR A 248 -21.29 3.30 1.78
C TYR A 248 -22.00 4.25 2.72
N ARG A 249 -23.18 3.84 3.18
CA ARG A 249 -23.87 4.38 4.35
C ARG A 249 -23.77 3.35 5.47
N VAL A 250 -23.47 3.80 6.68
CA VAL A 250 -23.29 2.92 7.83
C VAL A 250 -24.41 3.18 8.84
N ASP A 251 -25.14 2.14 9.17
CA ASP A 251 -26.02 2.08 10.32
C ASP A 251 -25.24 1.49 11.50
N ASN A 252 -24.80 2.37 12.40
CA ASN A 252 -24.00 1.96 13.56
C ASN A 252 -24.83 1.26 14.65
N GLU A 253 -26.13 1.48 14.71
CA GLU A 253 -27.02 0.85 15.71
C GLU A 253 -27.22 -0.62 15.37
N ASN A 254 -27.41 -0.90 14.09
CA ASN A 254 -27.63 -2.24 13.59
C ASN A 254 -26.34 -2.94 13.08
N LEU A 255 -25.19 -2.26 13.07
CA LEU A 255 -23.92 -2.74 12.48
C LEU A 255 -24.08 -3.22 11.03
N VAL A 256 -24.85 -2.45 10.26
CA VAL A 256 -25.17 -2.74 8.85
C VAL A 256 -24.49 -1.69 7.97
N VAL A 257 -23.86 -2.15 6.90
CA VAL A 257 -23.25 -1.30 5.90
C VAL A 257 -23.98 -1.47 4.58
N GLU A 258 -24.56 -0.39 4.07
CA GLU A 258 -25.27 -0.37 2.81
C GLU A 258 -24.42 0.24 1.71
N GLU A 259 -24.15 -0.51 0.66
CA GLU A 259 -23.48 0.03 -0.51
C GLU A 259 -24.49 0.79 -1.39
N GLN A 260 -24.19 2.06 -1.64
CA GLN A 260 -25.03 2.96 -2.41
C GLN A 260 -24.79 2.85 -3.91
N CYS A 261 -25.74 3.29 -4.73
CA CYS A 261 -25.61 3.32 -6.18
C CYS A 261 -24.50 4.31 -6.61
N ARG A 262 -23.36 3.77 -7.01
CA ARG A 262 -22.16 4.51 -7.40
C ARG A 262 -22.38 5.51 -8.52
N ASP A 263 -23.22 5.14 -9.51
CA ASP A 263 -23.49 5.96 -10.69
C ASP A 263 -24.24 7.26 -10.32
N GLU A 264 -25.16 7.20 -9.35
CA GLU A 264 -25.90 8.36 -8.85
C GLU A 264 -24.97 9.33 -8.11
N TYR A 265 -24.10 8.80 -7.26
CA TYR A 265 -23.12 9.63 -6.54
C TYR A 265 -22.07 10.22 -7.48
N LEU A 266 -21.62 9.46 -8.50
CA LEU A 266 -20.71 9.98 -9.51
C LEU A 266 -21.35 11.12 -10.31
N ALA A 267 -22.60 10.96 -10.74
CA ALA A 267 -23.33 12.01 -11.44
C ALA A 267 -23.42 13.29 -10.60
N ARG A 268 -23.70 13.16 -9.30
CA ARG A 268 -23.71 14.29 -8.35
C ARG A 268 -22.34 14.94 -8.19
N ILE A 269 -21.28 14.14 -8.01
CA ILE A 269 -19.90 14.62 -7.87
C ILE A 269 -19.46 15.42 -9.10
N ASN A 270 -19.82 14.95 -10.29
CA ASN A 270 -19.41 15.54 -11.56
C ASN A 270 -20.39 16.63 -12.07
N ALA A 271 -21.55 16.83 -11.43
CA ALA A 271 -22.62 17.74 -11.91
C ALA A 271 -22.20 19.22 -11.99
N SER A 272 -21.28 19.65 -11.15
CA SER A 272 -20.77 21.03 -11.10
C SER A 272 -19.70 21.33 -12.16
N ARG A 273 -19.31 20.34 -13.01
CA ARG A 273 -18.23 20.48 -13.97
C ARG A 273 -18.66 20.24 -15.40
N THR A 274 -18.30 21.18 -16.25
CA THR A 274 -18.54 21.13 -17.71
C THR A 274 -17.28 20.78 -18.49
N GLU A 275 -16.07 21.00 -17.92
CA GLU A 275 -14.79 20.80 -18.61
C GLU A 275 -13.73 20.20 -17.68
N GLY A 276 -12.76 19.49 -18.26
CA GLY A 276 -11.61 18.93 -17.59
C GLY A 276 -11.70 17.42 -17.30
N THR A 277 -10.76 16.91 -16.52
CA THR A 277 -10.76 15.51 -16.09
C THR A 277 -11.78 15.36 -14.96
N LEU A 278 -12.68 14.40 -15.08
CA LEU A 278 -13.70 14.08 -14.08
C LEU A 278 -13.28 12.88 -13.22
N VAL A 279 -13.93 12.74 -12.06
CA VAL A 279 -13.89 11.48 -11.31
C VAL A 279 -14.46 10.38 -12.20
N GLN A 280 -13.81 9.23 -12.24
CA GLN A 280 -14.12 8.11 -13.13
C GLN A 280 -14.71 6.92 -12.35
N LEU A 281 -15.38 6.01 -13.07
CA LEU A 281 -15.63 4.65 -12.62
C LEU A 281 -14.63 3.69 -13.26
N PRO A 282 -14.35 2.53 -12.64
CA PRO A 282 -13.71 1.42 -13.34
C PRO A 282 -14.48 1.07 -14.63
N HIS A 283 -13.74 0.77 -15.69
CA HIS A 283 -14.35 0.35 -16.94
C HIS A 283 -15.19 -0.93 -16.73
N ARG A 284 -16.44 -0.92 -17.20
CA ARG A 284 -17.33 -2.09 -17.16
C ARG A 284 -17.28 -2.81 -18.50
N PHE A 285 -17.12 -4.11 -18.42
CA PHE A 285 -17.08 -4.99 -19.59
C PHE A 285 -18.43 -5.63 -19.81
N THR A 286 -18.79 -5.81 -21.08
CA THR A 286 -20.02 -6.48 -21.53
C THR A 286 -19.76 -7.85 -22.16
N ASP A 287 -18.49 -8.13 -22.48
CA ASP A 287 -18.07 -9.40 -23.03
C ASP A 287 -18.20 -10.54 -22.02
N CYS A 288 -18.30 -11.77 -22.51
CA CYS A 288 -18.35 -12.94 -21.63
C CYS A 288 -17.06 -13.10 -20.81
N LEU A 289 -17.19 -13.62 -19.58
CA LEU A 289 -16.09 -13.72 -18.64
C LEU A 289 -14.92 -14.54 -19.20
N GLY A 290 -15.17 -15.62 -19.93
CA GLY A 290 -14.13 -16.48 -20.51
C GLY A 290 -13.25 -15.72 -21.52
N LEU A 291 -13.84 -14.90 -22.38
CA LEU A 291 -13.11 -14.07 -23.34
C LEU A 291 -12.29 -13.00 -22.61
N LEU A 292 -12.86 -12.35 -21.58
CA LEU A 292 -12.16 -11.34 -20.79
C LEU A 292 -10.98 -11.94 -20.01
N GLN A 293 -11.14 -13.14 -19.45
CA GLN A 293 -10.06 -13.87 -18.79
C GLN A 293 -8.92 -14.18 -19.77
N TYR A 294 -9.24 -14.71 -20.96
CA TYR A 294 -8.25 -14.97 -21.99
C TYR A 294 -7.49 -13.69 -22.38
N LYS A 295 -8.19 -12.58 -22.60
CA LYS A 295 -7.60 -11.33 -23.05
C LYS A 295 -6.76 -10.62 -21.97
N TYR A 296 -7.20 -10.64 -20.71
CA TYR A 296 -6.66 -9.77 -19.67
C TYR A 296 -5.97 -10.51 -18.51
N THR A 297 -6.09 -11.83 -18.42
CA THR A 297 -5.52 -12.59 -17.30
C THR A 297 -4.75 -13.85 -17.74
N SER A 298 -4.55 -14.05 -19.05
CA SER A 298 -3.69 -15.10 -19.57
C SER A 298 -2.22 -14.68 -19.58
N LEU A 299 -1.31 -15.62 -19.89
CA LEU A 299 0.11 -15.33 -20.04
C LEU A 299 0.44 -14.39 -21.23
N ASN A 300 -0.50 -14.19 -22.14
CA ASN A 300 -0.37 -13.27 -23.28
C ASN A 300 -0.98 -11.90 -22.99
N ALA A 301 -1.58 -11.69 -21.80
CA ALA A 301 -2.18 -10.42 -21.43
C ALA A 301 -1.12 -9.30 -21.32
N PRO A 302 -1.49 -8.05 -21.67
CA PRO A 302 -0.59 -6.90 -21.51
C PRO A 302 -0.26 -6.71 -20.03
N TYR A 303 1.01 -6.45 -19.74
CA TYR A 303 1.54 -6.40 -18.37
C TYR A 303 1.06 -5.18 -17.56
N ASP A 304 0.60 -4.13 -18.23
CA ASP A 304 0.15 -2.86 -17.63
C ASP A 304 -1.33 -2.88 -17.20
N PHE A 305 -2.00 -4.02 -17.34
CA PHE A 305 -3.39 -4.23 -16.93
C PHE A 305 -3.44 -5.18 -15.72
N PRO A 306 -3.87 -4.71 -14.52
CA PRO A 306 -3.83 -5.52 -13.29
C PRO A 306 -4.68 -6.77 -13.30
N GLY A 307 -5.77 -6.77 -14.06
CA GLY A 307 -6.74 -7.87 -14.12
C GLY A 307 -8.18 -7.41 -14.03
N LEU A 308 -9.07 -8.30 -13.65
CA LEU A 308 -10.51 -8.08 -13.59
C LEU A 308 -11.01 -8.16 -12.13
N VAL A 309 -11.96 -7.29 -11.79
CA VAL A 309 -12.78 -7.41 -10.59
C VAL A 309 -14.18 -7.78 -11.00
N CYS A 310 -14.65 -8.91 -10.48
CA CYS A 310 -15.97 -9.40 -10.73
C CYS A 310 -16.83 -9.30 -9.49
N ARG A 311 -18.12 -9.12 -9.70
CA ARG A 311 -19.10 -9.05 -8.61
C ARG A 311 -20.35 -9.82 -8.99
N GLU A 312 -20.79 -10.70 -8.13
CA GLU A 312 -22.07 -11.39 -8.28
C GLU A 312 -23.21 -10.38 -8.00
N ARG A 313 -24.15 -10.27 -8.94
CA ARG A 313 -25.24 -9.29 -8.85
C ARG A 313 -26.21 -9.57 -7.71
N SER A 314 -26.45 -10.87 -7.42
CA SER A 314 -27.41 -11.29 -6.39
C SER A 314 -26.90 -11.09 -4.97
N THR A 315 -25.62 -11.37 -4.71
CA THR A 315 -25.05 -11.38 -3.35
C THR A 315 -24.08 -10.24 -3.07
N GLY A 316 -23.58 -9.56 -4.10
CA GLY A 316 -22.52 -8.56 -3.96
C GLY A 316 -21.14 -9.15 -3.70
N ILE A 317 -20.99 -10.48 -3.68
CA ILE A 317 -19.71 -11.13 -3.45
C ILE A 317 -18.74 -10.73 -4.55
N ARG A 318 -17.54 -10.30 -4.11
CA ARG A 318 -16.47 -9.83 -4.99
C ARG A 318 -15.41 -10.89 -5.15
N PHE A 319 -14.98 -11.10 -6.37
CA PHE A 319 -13.84 -11.93 -6.70
C PHE A 319 -12.98 -11.25 -7.77
N LYS A 320 -11.76 -11.71 -7.96
CA LYS A 320 -10.85 -11.10 -8.94
C LYS A 320 -9.96 -12.11 -9.62
N PHE A 321 -9.74 -11.84 -10.88
CA PHE A 321 -8.74 -12.51 -11.69
C PHE A 321 -7.56 -11.57 -11.87
N ARG A 322 -6.38 -12.03 -11.48
CA ARG A 322 -5.15 -11.24 -11.60
C ARG A 322 -4.43 -11.58 -12.90
N ASN A 323 -3.86 -10.57 -13.50
CA ASN A 323 -2.97 -10.75 -14.62
C ASN A 323 -1.59 -11.24 -14.11
N PRO A 324 -1.12 -12.44 -14.52
CA PRO A 324 0.15 -12.97 -14.05
C PRO A 324 1.35 -12.12 -14.50
N ASN A 325 1.29 -11.50 -15.68
CA ASN A 325 2.34 -10.60 -16.15
C ASN A 325 2.43 -9.32 -15.32
N TYR A 326 1.29 -8.75 -14.95
CA TYR A 326 1.24 -7.62 -14.03
C TYR A 326 1.79 -7.99 -12.65
N GLU A 327 1.34 -9.12 -12.06
CA GLU A 327 1.81 -9.56 -10.73
C GLU A 327 3.32 -9.85 -10.74
N ARG A 328 3.88 -10.40 -11.83
CA ARG A 328 5.33 -10.59 -11.98
C ARG A 328 6.10 -9.27 -11.86
N ILE A 329 5.66 -8.22 -12.56
CA ILE A 329 6.30 -6.91 -12.51
C ILE A 329 6.06 -6.22 -11.18
N LYS A 330 4.85 -6.29 -10.64
CA LYS A 330 4.52 -5.77 -9.32
C LYS A 330 5.39 -6.41 -8.21
N ASN A 331 5.68 -7.70 -8.32
CA ASN A 331 6.56 -8.39 -7.38
C ASN A 331 8.02 -7.91 -7.49
N LEU A 332 8.45 -7.41 -8.66
CA LEU A 332 9.74 -6.71 -8.80
C LEU A 332 9.73 -5.37 -8.07
N HIS A 333 8.62 -4.65 -8.10
CA HIS A 333 8.46 -3.41 -7.34
C HIS A 333 8.52 -3.67 -5.82
N GLY A 334 8.07 -4.84 -5.36
CA GLY A 334 8.05 -5.23 -3.95
C GLY A 334 7.06 -4.43 -3.11
N GLY A 335 6.93 -4.80 -1.85
CA GLY A 335 6.06 -4.14 -0.88
C GLY A 335 6.81 -3.36 0.19
N GLU A 336 8.13 -3.26 0.09
CA GLU A 336 8.98 -2.70 1.14
C GLU A 336 9.04 -1.17 1.05
N PRO A 337 8.81 -0.46 2.17
CA PRO A 337 8.77 1.00 2.16
C PRO A 337 10.16 1.65 1.99
N LYS A 338 11.26 0.88 2.18
CA LYS A 338 12.63 1.38 2.06
C LYS A 338 13.25 0.99 0.73
N LEU A 339 13.55 1.98 -0.10
CA LEU A 339 14.16 1.78 -1.41
C LEU A 339 15.52 1.05 -1.34
N GLN A 340 16.30 1.27 -0.27
CA GLN A 340 17.56 0.56 -0.04
C GLN A 340 17.34 -0.95 0.19
N PHE A 341 16.28 -1.33 0.93
CA PHE A 341 15.92 -2.73 1.12
C PHE A 341 15.52 -3.38 -0.21
N GLN A 342 14.72 -2.68 -1.00
CA GLN A 342 14.32 -3.11 -2.34
C GLN A 342 15.53 -3.36 -3.24
N TYR A 343 16.48 -2.42 -3.27
CA TYR A 343 17.74 -2.59 -4.01
C TYR A 343 18.50 -3.85 -3.61
N LEU A 344 18.70 -4.05 -2.30
CA LEU A 344 19.46 -5.19 -1.78
C LEU A 344 18.77 -6.53 -2.08
N SER A 345 17.44 -6.58 -1.95
CA SER A 345 16.63 -7.75 -2.32
C SER A 345 16.71 -8.07 -3.81
N LEU A 346 16.57 -7.07 -4.67
CA LEU A 346 16.70 -7.22 -6.12
C LEU A 346 18.12 -7.61 -6.54
N ARG A 347 19.13 -7.10 -5.85
CA ARG A 347 20.54 -7.44 -6.10
C ARG A 347 20.80 -8.92 -5.82
N GLN A 348 20.29 -9.47 -4.71
CA GLN A 348 20.40 -10.89 -4.39
C GLN A 348 19.71 -11.78 -5.43
N GLN A 349 18.58 -11.31 -6.02
CA GLN A 349 17.84 -12.03 -7.04
C GLN A 349 18.39 -11.82 -8.47
N GLY A 350 19.41 -10.97 -8.65
CA GLY A 350 19.93 -10.61 -9.99
C GLY A 350 18.99 -9.75 -10.84
N LYS A 351 17.96 -9.13 -10.24
CA LYS A 351 16.84 -8.46 -10.94
C LYS A 351 16.96 -6.94 -11.01
N VAL A 352 18.05 -6.34 -10.57
CA VAL A 352 18.25 -4.88 -10.57
C VAL A 352 18.10 -4.28 -11.97
N LYS A 353 18.65 -4.93 -13.00
CA LYS A 353 18.56 -4.45 -14.38
C LYS A 353 17.11 -4.47 -14.91
N GLU A 354 16.34 -5.53 -14.57
CA GLU A 354 14.93 -5.65 -14.95
C GLU A 354 14.10 -4.56 -14.28
N TYR A 355 14.32 -4.34 -12.98
CA TYR A 355 13.65 -3.29 -12.23
C TYR A 355 13.94 -1.88 -12.79
N LEU A 356 15.19 -1.55 -13.07
CA LEU A 356 15.56 -0.22 -13.57
C LEU A 356 15.07 0.08 -15.00
N LYS A 357 14.65 -0.93 -15.77
CA LYS A 357 13.95 -0.71 -17.05
C LYS A 357 12.55 -0.13 -16.84
N LEU A 358 11.89 -0.48 -15.74
CA LEU A 358 10.53 -0.06 -15.39
C LEU A 358 10.54 1.21 -14.54
N HIS A 359 11.57 1.38 -13.70
CA HIS A 359 11.75 2.47 -12.73
C HIS A 359 13.09 3.18 -12.96
N PRO A 360 13.27 3.86 -14.11
CA PRO A 360 14.53 4.56 -14.41
C PRO A 360 14.84 5.70 -13.44
N GLU A 361 13.83 6.26 -12.79
CA GLU A 361 13.93 7.30 -11.75
C GLU A 361 14.73 6.87 -10.51
N HIS A 362 14.84 5.57 -10.25
CA HIS A 362 15.60 5.03 -9.12
C HIS A 362 17.08 4.76 -9.43
N ARG A 363 17.55 5.06 -10.64
CA ARG A 363 18.92 4.74 -11.09
C ARG A 363 19.99 5.37 -10.19
N ASP A 364 19.86 6.65 -9.88
CA ASP A 364 20.84 7.38 -9.08
C ASP A 364 20.87 6.92 -7.62
N ALA A 365 19.70 6.62 -7.06
CA ALA A 365 19.60 6.07 -5.71
C ALA A 365 20.23 4.67 -5.65
N PHE A 366 19.96 3.81 -6.62
CA PHE A 366 20.54 2.46 -6.70
C PHE A 366 22.05 2.49 -6.92
N GLN A 367 22.55 3.47 -7.68
CA GLN A 367 23.99 3.70 -7.84
C GLN A 367 24.64 4.03 -6.48
N LYS A 368 24.06 4.95 -5.71
CA LYS A 368 24.55 5.30 -4.36
C LYS A 368 24.56 4.09 -3.41
N PHE A 369 23.51 3.27 -3.44
CA PHE A 369 23.47 2.05 -2.60
C PHE A 369 24.50 1.01 -3.03
N ARG A 370 24.75 0.88 -4.32
CA ARG A 370 25.82 0.02 -4.86
C ARG A 370 27.18 0.47 -4.37
N ASP A 371 27.47 1.75 -4.49
CA ASP A 371 28.76 2.31 -4.12
C ASP A 371 29.00 2.22 -2.61
N GLN A 372 27.97 2.45 -1.80
CA GLN A 372 28.00 2.26 -0.36
C GLN A 372 28.32 0.79 0.02
N MET A 373 27.69 -0.19 -0.66
CA MET A 373 27.92 -1.60 -0.44
C MET A 373 29.35 -1.97 -0.82
N HIS A 374 29.86 -1.49 -1.94
CA HIS A 374 31.23 -1.76 -2.39
C HIS A 374 32.25 -1.16 -1.43
N ALA A 375 32.08 0.10 -1.02
CA ALA A 375 32.96 0.76 -0.06
C ALA A 375 33.01 0.00 1.28
N TYR A 376 31.85 -0.37 1.81
CA TYR A 376 31.75 -1.14 3.06
C TYR A 376 32.44 -2.50 2.94
N THR A 377 32.21 -3.24 1.86
CA THR A 377 32.77 -4.58 1.66
C THR A 377 34.28 -4.54 1.50
N ASN A 378 34.81 -3.57 0.77
CA ASN A 378 36.25 -3.36 0.63
C ASN A 378 36.90 -2.98 1.98
N GLN A 379 36.28 -2.08 2.73
CA GLN A 379 36.79 -1.71 4.05
C GLN A 379 36.74 -2.85 5.05
N LEU A 380 35.68 -3.68 5.01
CA LEU A 380 35.57 -4.90 5.82
C LEU A 380 36.73 -5.86 5.52
N PHE A 381 37.03 -6.11 4.24
CA PHE A 381 38.15 -6.96 3.83
C PHE A 381 39.47 -6.38 4.28
N THR A 382 39.73 -5.08 4.07
CA THR A 382 40.95 -4.41 4.52
C THR A 382 41.13 -4.53 6.03
N ASN A 383 40.10 -4.29 6.80
CA ASN A 383 40.10 -4.41 8.26
C ASN A 383 40.36 -5.87 8.71
N TYR A 384 39.73 -6.83 8.00
CA TYR A 384 39.96 -8.26 8.27
C TYR A 384 41.45 -8.65 8.07
N ILE A 385 42.03 -8.25 6.93
CA ILE A 385 43.46 -8.54 6.63
C ILE A 385 44.36 -7.84 7.64
N GLY A 386 44.11 -6.57 7.97
CA GLY A 386 44.91 -5.84 8.97
C GLY A 386 44.85 -6.49 10.35
N CYS A 387 43.68 -6.98 10.76
CA CYS A 387 43.51 -7.58 12.09
C CYS A 387 44.06 -9.00 12.17
N TYR A 388 43.61 -9.91 11.31
CA TYR A 388 43.87 -11.36 11.49
C TYR A 388 45.05 -11.86 10.72
N VAL A 389 45.46 -11.22 9.63
CA VAL A 389 46.59 -11.65 8.80
C VAL A 389 47.86 -10.87 9.14
N LYS A 390 47.81 -9.55 9.02
CA LYS A 390 48.96 -8.67 9.23
C LYS A 390 49.21 -8.32 10.71
N LYS A 391 48.18 -8.44 11.57
CA LYS A 391 48.22 -8.09 13.00
C LYS A 391 48.68 -6.65 13.26
N GLU A 392 48.19 -5.70 12.43
CA GLU A 392 48.61 -4.28 12.49
C GLU A 392 48.18 -3.62 13.81
N ARG A 393 46.99 -3.98 14.33
CA ARG A 393 46.44 -3.49 15.60
C ARG A 393 45.46 -4.52 16.20
N PRO A 394 45.18 -4.43 17.52
CA PRO A 394 44.28 -5.34 18.19
C PRO A 394 42.84 -5.17 17.70
N PHE A 395 42.05 -6.25 17.74
CA PHE A 395 40.64 -6.26 17.31
C PHE A 395 39.77 -5.17 17.96
N THR A 396 40.08 -4.79 19.19
CA THR A 396 39.35 -3.75 19.96
C THR A 396 39.42 -2.37 19.33
N GLU A 397 40.47 -2.06 18.60
CA GLU A 397 40.69 -0.75 17.97
C GLU A 397 40.02 -0.59 16.60
N TYR A 398 39.47 -1.68 16.04
CA TYR A 398 38.72 -1.58 14.76
C TYR A 398 37.33 -0.98 14.98
N PRO A 399 36.77 -0.30 13.95
CA PRO A 399 35.44 0.32 14.06
C PRO A 399 34.35 -0.71 14.38
N PRO A 400 33.43 -0.43 15.31
CA PRO A 400 32.45 -1.37 15.81
C PRO A 400 31.53 -1.95 14.74
N GLU A 401 31.24 -1.18 13.67
CA GLU A 401 30.41 -1.62 12.55
C GLU A 401 30.97 -2.80 11.77
N PHE A 402 32.31 -3.02 11.80
CA PHE A 402 32.94 -4.13 11.10
C PHE A 402 33.21 -5.33 12.00
N LYS A 403 33.31 -5.15 13.32
CA LYS A 403 33.76 -6.19 14.27
C LYS A 403 33.01 -7.51 14.15
N THR A 404 31.66 -7.43 14.14
CA THR A 404 30.82 -8.64 14.02
C THR A 404 31.09 -9.39 12.72
N HIS A 405 31.26 -8.69 11.62
CA HIS A 405 31.50 -9.30 10.32
C HIS A 405 32.93 -9.80 10.15
N MET A 406 33.91 -9.11 10.72
CA MET A 406 35.32 -9.58 10.80
C MET A 406 35.39 -10.89 11.59
N PHE A 407 34.73 -10.97 12.75
CA PHE A 407 34.69 -12.19 13.56
C PHE A 407 34.05 -13.36 12.78
N LYS A 408 32.91 -13.14 12.11
CA LYS A 408 32.25 -14.18 11.31
C LYS A 408 33.09 -14.65 10.11
N LEU A 409 33.81 -13.76 9.46
CA LEU A 409 34.75 -14.12 8.39
C LEU A 409 35.89 -14.97 8.95
N HIS A 410 36.41 -14.63 10.14
CA HIS A 410 37.47 -15.42 10.79
C HIS A 410 36.97 -16.79 11.28
N GLU A 411 35.76 -16.85 11.82
CA GLU A 411 35.10 -18.11 12.18
C GLU A 411 34.98 -19.04 10.95
N ARG A 412 34.56 -18.48 9.80
CA ARG A 412 34.52 -19.21 8.53
C ARG A 412 35.88 -19.69 8.08
N TYR A 413 36.92 -18.86 8.20
CA TYR A 413 38.30 -19.28 7.93
C TYR A 413 38.70 -20.48 8.76
N LEU A 414 38.47 -20.45 10.08
CA LEU A 414 38.87 -21.53 10.99
C LEU A 414 38.12 -22.84 10.71
N LYS A 415 36.83 -22.77 10.39
CA LYS A 415 35.97 -23.94 10.19
C LYS A 415 36.09 -24.57 8.79
N GLU A 416 36.22 -23.75 7.74
CA GLU A 416 36.06 -24.20 6.36
C GLU A 416 37.32 -24.13 5.52
N LEU A 417 38.18 -23.13 5.74
CA LEU A 417 39.29 -22.81 4.83
C LEU A 417 40.68 -23.25 5.35
N ARG A 418 40.85 -23.22 6.67
CA ARG A 418 42.15 -23.50 7.28
C ARG A 418 42.68 -24.90 6.92
N GLU A 419 41.86 -25.93 7.00
CA GLU A 419 42.22 -27.30 6.66
C GLU A 419 42.59 -27.46 5.19
N LYS A 420 41.92 -26.69 4.33
CA LYS A 420 42.15 -26.66 2.87
C LYS A 420 43.35 -25.81 2.47
N LYS A 421 44.02 -25.18 3.44
CA LYS A 421 45.12 -24.20 3.21
C LYS A 421 44.68 -23.02 2.35
N GLU A 422 43.38 -22.68 2.36
CA GLU A 422 42.82 -21.53 1.73
C GLU A 422 42.77 -20.36 2.70
N HIS A 423 42.56 -19.13 2.19
CA HIS A 423 42.42 -17.90 3.00
C HIS A 423 41.27 -17.05 2.52
N ILE A 424 40.79 -16.15 3.36
CA ILE A 424 39.74 -15.23 3.02
C ILE A 424 40.23 -14.26 1.93
N THR A 425 39.53 -14.24 0.79
CA THR A 425 39.76 -13.33 -0.32
C THR A 425 38.67 -12.24 -0.35
N LEU A 426 38.92 -11.19 -1.13
CA LEU A 426 37.90 -10.17 -1.38
C LEU A 426 36.61 -10.80 -2.00
N GLY A 427 36.78 -11.76 -2.92
CA GLY A 427 35.64 -12.48 -3.52
C GLY A 427 34.80 -13.23 -2.48
N GLN A 428 35.41 -13.87 -1.53
CA GLN A 428 34.74 -14.56 -0.42
C GLN A 428 34.07 -13.57 0.53
N THR A 429 34.66 -12.40 0.77
CA THR A 429 34.05 -11.31 1.56
C THR A 429 32.83 -10.74 0.85
N ILE A 430 32.88 -10.55 -0.48
CA ILE A 430 31.74 -10.14 -1.30
C ILE A 430 30.62 -11.19 -1.22
N ALA A 431 30.96 -12.47 -1.37
CA ALA A 431 29.99 -13.57 -1.28
C ALA A 431 29.32 -13.63 0.11
N TYR A 432 30.11 -13.46 1.18
CA TYR A 432 29.59 -13.38 2.54
C TYR A 432 28.59 -12.22 2.70
N MET A 433 28.97 -11.01 2.28
CA MET A 433 28.08 -9.84 2.38
C MET A 433 26.80 -10.01 1.54
N ASN A 434 26.91 -10.59 0.35
CA ASN A 434 25.76 -10.85 -0.52
C ASN A 434 24.81 -11.93 0.04
N GLY A 435 25.32 -12.85 0.85
CA GLY A 435 24.55 -13.91 1.51
C GLY A 435 23.78 -13.44 2.75
N LEU A 436 24.06 -12.25 3.28
CA LEU A 436 23.34 -11.71 4.43
C LEU A 436 21.92 -11.26 4.01
N PHE A 437 20.93 -11.47 4.88
CA PHE A 437 19.61 -10.90 4.68
C PHE A 437 19.68 -9.37 4.44
N PRO A 438 18.84 -8.78 3.57
CA PRO A 438 18.82 -7.35 3.29
C PRO A 438 18.73 -6.47 4.53
N SER A 439 17.97 -6.89 5.55
CA SER A 439 17.88 -6.19 6.85
C SER A 439 19.22 -6.13 7.58
N HIS A 440 20.01 -7.22 7.56
CA HIS A 440 21.34 -7.25 8.18
C HIS A 440 22.34 -6.41 7.38
N GLN A 441 22.25 -6.42 6.05
CA GLN A 441 23.06 -5.55 5.20
C GLN A 441 22.78 -4.06 5.51
N ILE A 442 21.49 -3.65 5.58
CA ILE A 442 21.10 -2.28 5.96
C ILE A 442 21.63 -1.94 7.37
N TYR A 443 21.53 -2.90 8.29
CA TYR A 443 22.02 -2.67 9.65
C TYR A 443 23.53 -2.38 9.67
N ALA A 444 24.32 -3.10 8.91
CA ALA A 444 25.76 -2.86 8.78
C ALA A 444 26.04 -1.52 8.05
N LEU A 445 25.44 -1.30 6.88
CA LEU A 445 25.69 -0.14 6.04
C LEU A 445 25.30 1.20 6.68
N ASN A 446 24.24 1.21 7.49
CA ASN A 446 23.70 2.42 8.09
C ASN A 446 24.10 2.62 9.57
N TYR A 447 25.20 1.99 10.02
CA TYR A 447 25.66 2.10 11.40
C TYR A 447 25.90 3.56 11.81
N GLY A 448 26.63 4.33 11.02
CA GLY A 448 26.93 5.73 11.31
C GLY A 448 25.68 6.61 11.43
N VAL A 449 24.69 6.38 10.57
CA VAL A 449 23.40 7.11 10.62
C VAL A 449 22.66 6.79 11.92
N ARG A 450 22.61 5.52 12.31
CA ARG A 450 21.95 5.12 13.56
C ARG A 450 22.65 5.69 14.79
N LYS A 451 23.97 5.66 14.80
CA LYS A 451 24.77 6.24 15.87
C LYS A 451 24.48 7.72 16.02
N ALA A 452 24.52 8.48 14.93
CA ALA A 452 24.22 9.90 14.94
C ALA A 452 22.77 10.22 15.37
N CYS A 453 21.79 9.34 15.08
CA CYS A 453 20.43 9.50 15.56
C CYS A 453 20.32 9.26 17.08
N LEU A 454 21.02 8.29 17.62
CA LEU A 454 21.03 8.02 19.07
C LEU A 454 21.70 9.15 19.85
N GLU A 455 22.79 9.71 19.34
CA GLU A 455 23.50 10.84 19.95
C GLU A 455 22.68 12.14 19.96
N LYS A 456 21.73 12.29 19.02
CA LYS A 456 20.79 13.43 19.01
C LYS A 456 19.59 13.25 19.94
N SER A 457 19.32 12.00 20.35
CA SER A 457 18.17 11.66 21.21
C SER A 457 18.55 11.53 22.69
N ALA A 458 19.84 11.49 22.99
CA ALA A 458 20.46 11.51 24.32
C ALA A 458 20.83 12.95 24.71
#